data_faf8cba1fefdc2aafa527d84582a6d4e
#
_entry.id   faf8cba1fefdc2aafa527d84582a6d4e
#
_cell.length_a   1.000
_cell.length_b   1.000
_cell.length_c   1.000
_cell.angle_alpha   90.00
_cell.angle_beta   90.00
_cell.angle_gamma   90.00
#
_symmetry.space_group_name_H-M   'P 1'
#
loop_
_entity.id
_entity.type
_entity.pdbx_description
1 polymer ?
#
loop_
_entity_poly.entity_id
_entity_poly.type
_entity_poly.pdbx_seq_one_letter_code
_entity_poly.pdbx_strand_id
1 'polypeptide(L)'
;MARILIVDDDPDLVEACRLFLDREGHVTSGAGNRSDGMKAVGEFKPDLLILDVMMQQPDDGIAMAQELRRTGFSKPILMLTSLTKVTGMSYGRDNDIVPVDYFLEKPVEPAVLIKNVAALLKGKET
;
A
#
# COMPACT_ATOMS: atom_id res chain seq x y z
N MET A 1 -13.43 -4.90 -10.62
CA MET A 1 -12.35 -3.97 -11.03
C MET A 1 -12.23 -2.84 -10.06
N ALA A 2 -11.02 -2.57 -9.62
CA ALA A 2 -10.77 -1.52 -8.65
C ALA A 2 -9.60 -0.64 -9.10
N ARG A 3 -9.51 0.55 -8.54
CA ARG A 3 -8.40 1.48 -8.79
C ARG A 3 -7.39 1.28 -7.65
N ILE A 4 -6.17 0.90 -8.00
CA ILE A 4 -5.14 0.56 -7.02
C ILE A 4 -3.91 1.42 -7.26
N LEU A 5 -3.47 2.11 -6.22
CA LEU A 5 -2.26 2.93 -6.28
C LEU A 5 -1.15 2.20 -5.52
N ILE A 6 0.03 2.10 -6.15
CA ILE A 6 1.20 1.49 -5.52
C ILE A 6 2.25 2.58 -5.29
N VAL A 7 2.67 2.76 -4.05
CA VAL A 7 3.67 3.76 -3.67
C VAL A 7 4.88 3.07 -3.07
N ASP A 8 5.99 3.08 -3.81
CA ASP A 8 7.24 2.43 -3.40
C ASP A 8 8.37 3.10 -4.18
N ASP A 9 9.51 3.30 -3.53
CA ASP A 9 10.64 3.95 -4.18
C ASP A 9 11.42 3.01 -5.11
N ASP A 10 11.03 1.74 -5.18
CA ASP A 10 11.59 0.78 -6.12
C ASP A 10 10.70 0.72 -7.36
N PRO A 11 11.11 1.34 -8.48
CA PRO A 11 10.26 1.37 -9.67
C PRO A 11 10.01 -0.01 -10.27
N ASP A 12 10.94 -0.94 -10.10
CA ASP A 12 10.74 -2.30 -10.60
C ASP A 12 9.64 -3.01 -9.83
N LEU A 13 9.58 -2.81 -8.52
CA LEU A 13 8.52 -3.38 -7.70
C LEU A 13 7.15 -2.77 -8.08
N VAL A 14 7.10 -1.47 -8.26
CA VAL A 14 5.86 -0.79 -8.65
C VAL A 14 5.36 -1.34 -9.98
N GLU A 15 6.26 -1.45 -10.97
CA GLU A 15 5.89 -1.95 -12.28
C GLU A 15 5.42 -3.40 -12.23
N ALA A 16 6.10 -4.24 -11.46
CA ALA A 16 5.72 -5.64 -11.31
C ALA A 16 4.33 -5.76 -10.67
N CYS A 17 4.08 -5.02 -9.60
CA CYS A 17 2.78 -5.05 -8.94
C CYS A 17 1.67 -4.58 -9.87
N ARG A 18 1.92 -3.53 -10.63
CA ARG A 18 0.95 -3.04 -11.60
C ARG A 18 0.63 -4.11 -12.64
N LEU A 19 1.65 -4.79 -13.14
CA LEU A 19 1.44 -5.84 -14.14
C LEU A 19 0.56 -6.96 -13.60
N PHE A 20 0.84 -7.44 -12.39
CA PHE A 20 0.05 -8.51 -11.79
C PHE A 20 -1.40 -8.09 -11.58
N LEU A 21 -1.61 -6.88 -11.09
CA LEU A 21 -2.96 -6.39 -10.76
C LEU A 21 -3.74 -5.99 -12.02
N ASP A 22 -3.07 -5.44 -13.03
CA ASP A 22 -3.71 -5.13 -14.31
C ASP A 22 -4.25 -6.41 -14.95
N ARG A 23 -3.52 -7.51 -14.82
CA ARG A 23 -3.97 -8.81 -15.36
C ARG A 23 -5.24 -9.31 -14.67
N GLU A 24 -5.48 -8.87 -13.43
CA GLU A 24 -6.69 -9.23 -12.69
C GLU A 24 -7.86 -8.30 -12.98
N GLY A 25 -7.69 -7.36 -13.89
CA GLY A 25 -8.76 -6.47 -14.29
C GLY A 25 -8.82 -5.16 -13.51
N HIS A 26 -7.83 -4.90 -12.66
CA HIS A 26 -7.78 -3.63 -11.93
C HIS A 26 -7.14 -2.53 -12.77
N VAL A 27 -7.40 -1.29 -12.40
CA VAL A 27 -6.74 -0.13 -13.00
C VAL A 27 -5.70 0.35 -11.99
N THR A 28 -4.45 0.43 -12.39
CA THR A 28 -3.37 0.74 -11.46
C THR A 28 -2.63 2.02 -11.81
N SER A 29 -2.02 2.62 -10.81
CA SER A 29 -1.10 3.74 -10.96
C SER A 29 0.03 3.56 -9.95
N GLY A 30 1.11 4.32 -10.11
CA GLY A 30 2.26 4.21 -9.24
C GLY A 30 2.87 5.55 -8.90
N ALA A 31 3.56 5.58 -7.76
CA ALA A 31 4.32 6.75 -7.33
C ALA A 31 5.58 6.25 -6.62
N GLY A 32 6.64 7.03 -6.69
CA GLY A 32 7.95 6.61 -6.20
C GLY A 32 8.39 7.26 -4.90
N ASN A 33 7.57 8.13 -4.32
CA ASN A 33 7.88 8.79 -3.07
C ASN A 33 6.62 9.28 -2.40
N ARG A 34 6.77 9.74 -1.15
CA ARG A 34 5.63 10.17 -0.35
C ARG A 34 4.89 11.35 -0.99
N SER A 35 5.63 12.34 -1.46
CA SER A 35 5.04 13.55 -2.05
C SER A 35 4.18 13.23 -3.26
N ASP A 36 4.76 12.46 -4.20
CA ASP A 36 4.03 12.03 -5.40
C ASP A 36 2.88 11.09 -5.03
N GLY A 37 3.08 10.27 -4.02
CA GLY A 37 2.03 9.37 -3.53
C GLY A 37 0.83 10.11 -2.99
N MET A 38 1.07 11.14 -2.16
CA MET A 38 -0.02 11.95 -1.62
C MET A 38 -0.79 12.65 -2.73
N LYS A 39 -0.08 13.18 -3.71
CA LYS A 39 -0.70 13.83 -4.86
C LYS A 39 -1.54 12.83 -5.66
N ALA A 40 -0.99 11.63 -5.87
CA ALA A 40 -1.69 10.59 -6.62
C ALA A 40 -2.96 10.13 -5.92
N VAL A 41 -2.96 10.04 -4.60
CA VAL A 41 -4.17 9.70 -3.86
C VAL A 41 -5.29 10.67 -4.18
N GLY A 42 -4.99 11.97 -4.23
CA GLY A 42 -5.98 13.00 -4.55
C GLY A 42 -6.46 12.96 -5.98
N GLU A 43 -5.56 12.65 -6.92
CA GLU A 43 -5.88 12.68 -8.35
C GLU A 43 -6.46 11.37 -8.86
N PHE A 44 -5.86 10.26 -8.48
CA PHE A 44 -6.26 8.94 -8.95
C PHE A 44 -7.46 8.40 -8.19
N LYS A 45 -7.62 8.79 -6.95
CA LYS A 45 -8.71 8.36 -6.07
C LYS A 45 -8.78 6.84 -6.00
N PRO A 46 -7.74 6.20 -5.44
CA PRO A 46 -7.70 4.73 -5.41
C PRO A 46 -8.73 4.13 -4.47
N ASP A 47 -9.17 2.92 -4.80
CA ASP A 47 -10.01 2.10 -3.93
C ASP A 47 -9.18 1.33 -2.92
N LEU A 48 -7.88 1.15 -3.21
CA LEU A 48 -6.94 0.47 -2.34
C LEU A 48 -5.55 1.06 -2.58
N LEU A 49 -4.80 1.22 -1.50
CA LEU A 49 -3.44 1.75 -1.55
C LEU A 49 -2.46 0.67 -1.11
N ILE A 50 -1.44 0.42 -1.93
CA ILE A 50 -0.30 -0.43 -1.57
C ILE A 50 0.86 0.51 -1.28
N LEU A 51 1.43 0.43 -0.07
CA LEU A 51 2.33 1.46 0.43
C LEU A 51 3.54 0.83 1.09
N ASP A 52 4.73 1.21 0.63
CA ASP A 52 5.98 0.77 1.23
C ASP A 52 6.20 1.49 2.56
N VAL A 53 6.68 0.75 3.57
CA VAL A 53 6.99 1.32 4.88
C VAL A 53 8.14 2.32 4.78
N MET A 54 9.21 1.92 4.10
CA MET A 54 10.41 2.75 3.98
C MET A 54 10.58 3.23 2.55
N MET A 55 10.68 4.54 2.39
CA MET A 55 11.00 5.12 1.09
C MET A 55 12.25 5.98 1.26
N GLN A 56 12.15 7.29 1.14
CA GLN A 56 13.31 8.17 1.33
C GLN A 56 13.71 8.27 2.80
N GLN A 57 12.72 8.21 3.68
CA GLN A 57 12.95 8.18 5.13
C GLN A 57 12.45 6.83 5.66
N PRO A 58 13.01 6.36 6.78
CA PRO A 58 12.64 5.03 7.31
C PRO A 58 11.17 4.84 7.63
N ASP A 59 10.46 5.92 7.95
CA ASP A 59 9.06 5.84 8.36
C ASP A 59 8.10 6.55 7.40
N ASP A 60 8.56 6.82 6.16
CA ASP A 60 7.75 7.57 5.19
C ASP A 60 6.38 6.95 4.96
N GLY A 61 6.32 5.63 4.81
CA GLY A 61 5.05 4.96 4.57
C GLY A 61 4.12 5.04 5.76
N ILE A 62 4.66 4.88 6.96
CA ILE A 62 3.86 4.96 8.18
C ILE A 62 3.31 6.38 8.35
N ALA A 63 4.16 7.39 8.17
CA ALA A 63 3.74 8.77 8.27
C ALA A 63 2.67 9.12 7.23
N MET A 64 2.85 8.61 6.00
CA MET A 64 1.88 8.83 4.95
C MET A 64 0.52 8.21 5.30
N ALA A 65 0.52 6.98 5.83
CA ALA A 65 -0.72 6.32 6.23
C ALA A 65 -1.43 7.11 7.31
N GLN A 66 -0.68 7.59 8.31
CA GLN A 66 -1.25 8.39 9.40
C GLN A 66 -1.86 9.68 8.86
N GLU A 67 -1.16 10.35 7.95
CA GLU A 67 -1.65 11.60 7.37
C GLU A 67 -2.92 11.34 6.54
N LEU A 68 -2.95 10.27 5.75
CA LEU A 68 -4.10 9.94 4.94
C LEU A 68 -5.34 9.68 5.82
N ARG A 69 -5.17 8.93 6.91
CA ARG A 69 -6.30 8.67 7.82
C ARG A 69 -6.81 9.95 8.46
N ARG A 70 -5.89 10.82 8.84
CA ARG A 70 -6.24 12.10 9.46
C ARG A 70 -7.03 13.00 8.51
N THR A 71 -6.73 12.91 7.21
CA THR A 71 -7.41 13.75 6.21
C THR A 71 -8.64 13.11 5.61
N GLY A 72 -9.05 11.94 6.09
CA GLY A 72 -10.31 11.34 5.69
C GLY A 72 -10.23 10.17 4.71
N PHE A 73 -9.03 9.72 4.34
CA PHE A 73 -8.88 8.57 3.47
C PHE A 73 -9.32 7.31 4.22
N SER A 74 -10.38 6.65 3.74
CA SER A 74 -10.98 5.51 4.44
C SER A 74 -10.82 4.18 3.71
N LYS A 75 -10.15 4.19 2.56
CA LYS A 75 -9.97 2.96 1.77
C LYS A 75 -8.90 2.08 2.39
N PRO A 76 -8.89 0.76 2.07
CA PRO A 76 -7.88 -0.14 2.64
C PRO A 76 -6.46 0.23 2.23
N ILE A 77 -5.54 0.05 3.16
CA ILE A 77 -4.12 0.24 2.93
C ILE A 77 -3.42 -1.08 3.20
N LEU A 78 -2.72 -1.59 2.19
CA LEU A 78 -1.87 -2.76 2.27
C LEU A 78 -0.43 -2.26 2.34
N MET A 79 0.25 -2.51 3.46
CA MET A 79 1.60 -2.02 3.64
C MET A 79 2.62 -3.10 3.33
N LEU A 80 3.65 -2.74 2.57
CA LEU A 80 4.75 -3.64 2.23
C LEU A 80 5.91 -3.38 3.18
N THR A 81 6.49 -4.44 3.73
CA THR A 81 7.57 -4.30 4.69
C THR A 81 8.64 -5.34 4.48
N SER A 82 9.87 -5.00 4.86
CA SER A 82 10.99 -5.93 4.89
C SER A 82 11.28 -6.28 6.34
N LEU A 83 11.14 -7.55 6.71
CA LEU A 83 11.35 -8.00 8.08
C LEU A 83 12.72 -7.66 8.63
N THR A 84 13.73 -7.71 7.77
CA THR A 84 15.09 -7.42 8.21
C THR A 84 15.26 -5.99 8.70
N LYS A 85 14.38 -5.09 8.24
CA LYS A 85 14.45 -3.67 8.60
C LYS A 85 13.52 -3.30 9.74
N VAL A 86 12.58 -4.16 10.07
CA VAL A 86 11.58 -3.87 11.09
C VAL A 86 11.60 -4.89 12.22
N THR A 87 12.73 -5.56 12.38
CA THR A 87 12.92 -6.55 13.44
C THR A 87 12.59 -5.96 14.81
N GLY A 88 11.78 -6.68 15.57
CA GLY A 88 11.38 -6.24 16.90
C GLY A 88 10.20 -5.29 16.94
N MET A 89 9.65 -4.92 15.80
CA MET A 89 8.51 -4.02 15.74
C MET A 89 7.23 -4.78 15.43
N SER A 90 6.13 -4.31 15.98
CA SER A 90 4.81 -4.94 15.81
C SER A 90 3.86 -4.00 15.10
N TYR A 91 4.10 -3.77 13.83
CA TYR A 91 3.33 -2.78 13.07
C TYR A 91 1.83 -3.09 13.02
N GLY A 92 1.46 -4.35 12.93
CA GLY A 92 0.06 -4.71 12.76
C GLY A 92 -0.79 -4.70 14.02
N ARG A 93 -0.20 -4.40 15.16
CA ARG A 93 -0.90 -4.53 16.45
C ARG A 93 -1.47 -3.23 17.00
N ASP A 94 -0.97 -2.10 16.55
CA ASP A 94 -1.37 -0.81 17.10
C ASP A 94 -1.88 0.07 15.98
N ASN A 95 -3.19 0.06 15.79
CA ASN A 95 -3.84 0.83 14.72
C ASN A 95 -3.77 2.33 14.95
N ASP A 96 -3.50 2.76 16.18
CA ASP A 96 -3.34 4.18 16.46
C ASP A 96 -2.02 4.70 15.92
N ILE A 97 -0.99 3.84 15.92
CA ILE A 97 0.34 4.20 15.42
C ILE A 97 0.44 3.90 13.93
N VAL A 98 -0.01 2.73 13.49
CA VAL A 98 0.07 2.32 12.09
C VAL A 98 -1.32 1.92 11.60
N PRO A 99 -2.11 2.89 11.12
CA PRO A 99 -3.50 2.66 10.77
C PRO A 99 -3.65 2.06 9.37
N VAL A 100 -3.20 0.83 9.21
CA VAL A 100 -3.29 0.08 7.95
C VAL A 100 -4.09 -1.19 8.15
N ASP A 101 -4.57 -1.75 7.06
CA ASP A 101 -5.47 -2.91 7.11
C ASP A 101 -4.71 -4.23 7.06
N TYR A 102 -3.52 -4.24 6.44
CA TYR A 102 -2.76 -5.46 6.33
C TYR A 102 -1.29 -5.17 6.04
N PHE A 103 -0.41 -6.04 6.51
CA PHE A 103 1.02 -5.99 6.21
C PHE A 103 1.39 -7.19 5.36
N LEU A 104 2.20 -6.96 4.34
CA LEU A 104 2.71 -8.01 3.48
C LEU A 104 4.22 -7.89 3.42
N GLU A 105 4.91 -9.01 3.68
CA GLU A 105 6.36 -9.04 3.74
C GLU A 105 6.97 -9.13 2.35
N LYS A 106 8.04 -8.39 2.14
CA LYS A 106 8.83 -8.51 0.92
C LYS A 106 9.77 -9.72 1.01
N PRO A 107 10.07 -10.41 -0.08
CA PRO A 107 9.63 -10.15 -1.46
C PRO A 107 8.16 -10.52 -1.67
N VAL A 108 7.49 -9.76 -2.53
CA VAL A 108 6.06 -9.91 -2.78
C VAL A 108 5.83 -10.98 -3.83
N GLU A 109 5.13 -12.03 -3.47
CA GLU A 109 4.74 -13.06 -4.43
C GLU A 109 3.43 -12.67 -5.11
N PRO A 110 3.34 -12.81 -6.45
CA PRO A 110 2.15 -12.37 -7.18
C PRO A 110 0.85 -12.98 -6.67
N ALA A 111 0.82 -14.28 -6.43
CA ALA A 111 -0.39 -14.96 -5.97
C ALA A 111 -0.84 -14.44 -4.60
N VAL A 112 0.11 -14.19 -3.71
CA VAL A 112 -0.19 -13.68 -2.37
C VAL A 112 -0.72 -12.25 -2.44
N LEU A 113 -0.09 -11.42 -3.27
CA LEU A 113 -0.52 -10.04 -3.45
C LEU A 113 -1.95 -9.99 -4.00
N ILE A 114 -2.22 -10.73 -5.05
CA ILE A 114 -3.53 -10.77 -5.70
C ILE A 114 -4.61 -11.22 -4.72
N LYS A 115 -4.32 -12.26 -3.94
CA LYS A 115 -5.26 -12.79 -2.96
C LYS A 115 -5.59 -11.76 -1.88
N ASN A 116 -4.57 -11.11 -1.34
CA ASN A 116 -4.78 -10.14 -0.26
C ASN A 116 -5.47 -8.88 -0.75
N VAL A 117 -5.14 -8.43 -1.95
CA VAL A 117 -5.83 -7.29 -2.56
C VAL A 117 -7.33 -7.61 -2.72
N ALA A 118 -7.64 -8.77 -3.27
CA ALA A 118 -9.04 -9.18 -3.45
C ALA A 118 -9.78 -9.25 -2.13
N ALA A 119 -9.14 -9.79 -1.10
CA ALA A 119 -9.76 -9.91 0.23
C ALA A 119 -10.05 -8.55 0.84
N LEU A 120 -9.10 -7.60 0.73
CA LEU A 120 -9.28 -6.27 1.28
C LEU A 120 -10.37 -5.49 0.56
N LEU A 121 -10.43 -5.62 -0.76
CA LEU A 121 -11.47 -4.96 -1.55
C LEU A 121 -12.85 -5.53 -1.21
N LYS A 122 -12.94 -6.83 -1.05
CA LYS A 122 -14.20 -7.49 -0.71
C LYS A 122 -14.68 -7.07 0.68
N GLY A 123 -13.76 -6.94 1.62
CA GLY A 123 -14.09 -6.51 2.97
C GLY A 123 -14.73 -5.14 3.02
N LYS A 124 -14.36 -4.25 2.08
CA LYS A 124 -14.93 -2.91 2.03
C LYS A 124 -16.35 -2.89 1.52
N GLU A 125 -16.77 -3.93 0.85
CA GLU A 125 -18.13 -4.01 0.29
C GLU A 125 -19.16 -4.42 1.33
N THR A 126 -18.70 -4.92 2.46
CA THR A 126 -19.59 -5.29 3.55
C THR A 126 -19.59 -4.25 4.65
#